data_5a2c6482e7f56de3814f0b1706b050d6
#
_entry.id   5a2c6482e7f56de3814f0b1706b050d6
#
_cell.length_a   1.000
_cell.length_b   1.000
_cell.length_c   1.000
_cell.angle_alpha   90.00
_cell.angle_beta   90.00
_cell.angle_gamma   90.00
#
_symmetry.space_group_name_H-M   'P 1'
#
loop_
_entity.id
_entity.type
_entity.pdbx_description
1 polymer ?
#
loop_
_entity_poly.entity_id
_entity_poly.type
_entity_poly.pdbx_seq_one_letter_code
_entity_poly.pdbx_strand_id
1 'polypeptide(L)'
;MKYRLRILLAAVSLLLVLFPSPVVAESANVRRGDKQVAARQYAKALKSFRAAIRKNPNDAEAMTRIGDLYASGKGVPRSDKEAARWYAKAAPLGDAPARFALAARYASGRGVVKDPAEAAKWCRLAADQGHPGAQSLLGFLYEQGMGVPRDEAESLAWYRKAAEGGDVASQRLIAWRYLEGNGVPIDPAVAAIWYRKAADAGDPDSQARLAGMYRDGIGVPKEPIEAATWYRKAAEKGNAEAFAGYGRALLYGSGVARNETEAAVWIRKAAERGVPEGIFLRGVLYAYGRGEPQDDVAALDAYRRAAEEGYVDGQVQIAGMYLAGRGAKQSDNTAAAWYLRAAEAGSPDAQAMLGWMYEVGRGVPKDLGEAVRWFRLAAAQGNTVARDHLKYLEHLR
;
A
#
# COMPACT_ATOMS: atom_id res chain seq x y z
N MET A 1 46.47 -27.53 54.46
CA MET A 1 46.91 -28.76 53.79
C MET A 1 46.14 -28.92 52.49
N LYS A 2 46.92 -28.99 51.45
CA LYS A 2 46.59 -29.04 50.04
C LYS A 2 45.85 -30.32 49.65
N TYR A 3 44.78 -30.26 48.85
CA TYR A 3 44.49 -31.28 47.86
C TYR A 3 43.91 -30.62 46.61
N ARG A 4 44.68 -30.61 45.54
CA ARG A 4 44.33 -30.28 44.18
C ARG A 4 43.60 -31.48 43.58
N LEU A 5 42.33 -31.32 43.20
CA LEU A 5 41.63 -32.30 42.35
C LEU A 5 41.64 -31.73 40.94
N ARG A 6 42.46 -32.30 40.08
CA ARG A 6 42.46 -32.11 38.62
C ARG A 6 41.30 -32.90 38.05
N ILE A 7 40.26 -32.23 37.63
CA ILE A 7 39.23 -32.80 36.75
C ILE A 7 39.69 -32.55 35.33
N LEU A 8 40.05 -33.63 34.64
CA LEU A 8 40.24 -33.68 33.19
C LEU A 8 38.85 -33.51 32.56
N LEU A 9 38.53 -32.30 32.10
CA LEU A 9 37.46 -32.07 31.13
C LEU A 9 38.04 -32.43 29.76
N ALA A 10 37.71 -33.64 29.29
CA ALA A 10 37.87 -34.00 27.89
C ALA A 10 36.88 -33.12 27.07
N ALA A 11 37.39 -32.05 26.49
CA ALA A 11 36.68 -31.27 25.48
C ALA A 11 36.52 -32.18 24.24
N VAL A 12 35.38 -32.83 24.14
CA VAL A 12 34.90 -33.35 22.86
C VAL A 12 34.51 -32.12 22.02
N SER A 13 35.50 -31.60 21.33
CA SER A 13 35.27 -30.63 20.25
C SER A 13 34.51 -31.37 19.15
N LEU A 14 33.16 -31.27 19.19
CA LEU A 14 32.34 -31.60 18.04
C LEU A 14 32.66 -30.54 16.99
N LEU A 15 33.67 -30.79 16.16
CA LEU A 15 33.86 -30.09 14.91
C LEU A 15 32.60 -30.39 14.06
N LEU A 16 31.60 -29.55 14.19
CA LEU A 16 30.62 -29.34 13.13
C LEU A 16 31.41 -28.84 11.92
N VAL A 17 31.93 -29.79 11.15
CA VAL A 17 32.38 -29.52 9.79
C VAL A 17 31.11 -29.08 9.06
N LEU A 18 30.88 -27.75 9.03
CA LEU A 18 30.04 -27.12 8.06
C LEU A 18 30.67 -27.45 6.69
N PHE A 19 30.30 -28.61 6.14
CA PHE A 19 30.47 -28.80 4.71
C PHE A 19 29.65 -27.68 4.06
N PRO A 20 30.28 -26.73 3.38
CA PRO A 20 29.53 -25.85 2.52
C PRO A 20 28.78 -26.81 1.59
N SER A 21 27.44 -26.73 1.57
CA SER A 21 26.66 -27.43 0.57
C SER A 21 27.36 -27.19 -0.76
N PRO A 22 27.71 -28.21 -1.55
CA PRO A 22 28.36 -27.98 -2.81
C PRO A 22 27.44 -27.03 -3.57
N VAL A 23 27.92 -25.81 -3.83
CA VAL A 23 27.31 -24.92 -4.81
C VAL A 23 27.38 -25.73 -6.09
N VAL A 24 26.29 -26.42 -6.42
CA VAL A 24 26.19 -27.17 -7.67
C VAL A 24 26.38 -26.13 -8.76
N ALA A 25 27.55 -26.15 -9.38
CA ALA A 25 27.87 -25.16 -10.42
C ALA A 25 26.77 -25.24 -11.49
N GLU A 26 26.06 -24.15 -11.65
CA GLU A 26 24.98 -24.02 -12.63
C GLU A 26 25.44 -24.58 -13.99
N SER A 27 24.65 -25.49 -14.57
CA SER A 27 25.08 -26.16 -15.78
C SER A 27 25.21 -25.17 -16.95
N ALA A 28 26.25 -25.33 -17.78
CA ALA A 28 26.49 -24.44 -18.93
C ALA A 28 25.27 -24.37 -19.86
N ASN A 29 24.45 -25.43 -19.89
CA ASN A 29 23.22 -25.46 -20.66
C ASN A 29 22.09 -24.65 -20.02
N VAL A 30 22.00 -24.59 -18.69
CA VAL A 30 21.05 -23.74 -17.96
C VAL A 30 21.42 -22.28 -18.20
N ARG A 31 22.66 -21.87 -17.95
CA ARG A 31 23.14 -20.51 -18.26
C ARG A 31 22.89 -20.06 -19.68
N ARG A 32 23.10 -20.98 -20.65
CA ARG A 32 22.78 -20.72 -22.05
C ARG A 32 21.28 -20.53 -22.27
N GLY A 33 20.46 -21.37 -21.63
CA GLY A 33 19.01 -21.28 -21.68
C GLY A 33 18.51 -19.97 -21.11
N ASP A 34 19.01 -19.52 -19.97
CA ASP A 34 18.62 -18.26 -19.31
C ASP A 34 19.00 -17.04 -20.16
N LYS A 35 20.18 -17.02 -20.80
CA LYS A 35 20.53 -16.00 -21.81
C LYS A 35 19.55 -15.98 -22.99
N GLN A 36 19.10 -17.15 -23.42
CA GLN A 36 18.11 -17.25 -24.51
C GLN A 36 16.71 -16.80 -24.07
N VAL A 37 16.32 -17.04 -22.81
CA VAL A 37 15.08 -16.49 -22.23
C VAL A 37 15.15 -14.96 -22.20
N ALA A 38 16.25 -14.39 -21.71
CA ALA A 38 16.47 -12.94 -21.70
C ALA A 38 16.41 -12.33 -23.13
N ALA A 39 16.93 -13.04 -24.12
CA ALA A 39 16.84 -12.67 -25.53
C ALA A 39 15.49 -13.01 -26.20
N ARG A 40 14.48 -13.44 -25.43
CA ARG A 40 13.16 -13.89 -25.90
C ARG A 40 13.19 -15.05 -26.92
N GLN A 41 14.29 -15.82 -26.97
CA GLN A 41 14.47 -16.99 -27.86
C GLN A 41 13.99 -18.27 -27.13
N TYR A 42 12.73 -18.29 -26.71
CA TYR A 42 12.17 -19.31 -25.82
C TYR A 42 12.24 -20.75 -26.35
N ALA A 43 12.03 -20.97 -27.65
CA ALA A 43 12.16 -22.31 -28.24
C ALA A 43 13.60 -22.84 -28.20
N LYS A 44 14.61 -21.94 -28.30
CA LYS A 44 16.02 -22.31 -28.15
C LYS A 44 16.33 -22.58 -26.68
N ALA A 45 15.80 -21.76 -25.74
CA ALA A 45 15.94 -21.95 -24.31
C ALA A 45 15.43 -23.34 -23.88
N LEU A 46 14.25 -23.73 -24.32
CA LEU A 46 13.70 -25.06 -24.06
C LEU A 46 14.63 -26.20 -24.55
N LYS A 47 15.24 -26.06 -25.74
CA LYS A 47 16.23 -27.05 -26.22
C LYS A 47 17.45 -27.10 -25.29
N SER A 48 17.93 -25.96 -24.80
CA SER A 48 19.07 -25.89 -23.89
C SER A 48 18.75 -26.51 -22.52
N PHE A 49 17.60 -26.25 -21.93
CA PHE A 49 17.17 -26.86 -20.67
C PHE A 49 16.96 -28.39 -20.80
N ARG A 50 16.36 -28.83 -21.92
CA ARG A 50 16.28 -30.29 -22.20
C ARG A 50 17.65 -30.94 -22.37
N ALA A 51 18.61 -30.22 -22.95
CA ALA A 51 19.99 -30.73 -23.08
C ALA A 51 20.69 -30.79 -21.68
N ALA A 52 20.38 -29.88 -20.75
CA ALA A 52 20.84 -29.97 -19.38
C ALA A 52 20.33 -31.24 -18.70
N ILE A 53 19.02 -31.53 -18.78
CA ILE A 53 18.41 -32.73 -18.19
C ILE A 53 18.95 -34.02 -18.84
N ARG A 54 19.25 -34.02 -20.15
CA ARG A 54 19.89 -35.20 -20.79
C ARG A 54 21.27 -35.47 -20.23
N LYS A 55 22.03 -34.43 -19.83
CA LYS A 55 23.35 -34.61 -19.21
C LYS A 55 23.24 -34.96 -17.72
N ASN A 56 22.33 -34.32 -17.04
CA ASN A 56 22.06 -34.58 -15.64
C ASN A 56 20.55 -34.74 -15.43
N PRO A 57 20.04 -35.98 -15.33
CA PRO A 57 18.61 -36.25 -15.13
C PRO A 57 18.03 -35.62 -13.86
N ASN A 58 18.88 -35.21 -12.90
CA ASN A 58 18.51 -34.58 -11.64
C ASN A 58 18.78 -33.06 -11.66
N ASP A 59 18.92 -32.43 -12.82
CA ASP A 59 19.08 -30.98 -12.94
C ASP A 59 17.75 -30.29 -12.62
N ALA A 60 17.56 -30.02 -11.32
CA ALA A 60 16.32 -29.45 -10.78
C ALA A 60 16.05 -28.03 -11.34
N GLU A 61 17.10 -27.23 -11.50
CA GLU A 61 16.98 -25.90 -12.04
C GLU A 61 16.48 -25.91 -13.50
N ALA A 62 17.06 -26.78 -14.34
CA ALA A 62 16.58 -26.97 -15.72
C ALA A 62 15.10 -27.40 -15.78
N MET A 63 14.69 -28.32 -14.87
CA MET A 63 13.29 -28.72 -14.75
C MET A 63 12.38 -27.55 -14.40
N THR A 64 12.77 -26.73 -13.44
CA THR A 64 12.03 -25.53 -12.99
C THR A 64 11.88 -24.55 -14.12
N ARG A 65 12.96 -24.25 -14.87
CA ARG A 65 12.90 -23.37 -16.05
C ARG A 65 11.96 -23.90 -17.15
N ILE A 66 11.91 -25.21 -17.37
CA ILE A 66 10.94 -25.81 -18.30
C ILE A 66 9.51 -25.63 -17.76
N GLY A 67 9.30 -25.83 -16.47
CA GLY A 67 8.02 -25.55 -15.82
C GLY A 67 7.56 -24.11 -16.04
N ASP A 68 8.47 -23.14 -15.90
CA ASP A 68 8.19 -21.70 -16.11
C ASP A 68 7.79 -21.40 -17.56
N LEU A 69 8.44 -22.04 -18.55
CA LEU A 69 8.06 -21.90 -19.95
C LEU A 69 6.64 -22.41 -20.22
N TYR A 70 6.27 -23.56 -19.65
CA TYR A 70 4.88 -24.06 -19.76
C TYR A 70 3.88 -23.20 -19.01
N ALA A 71 4.23 -22.71 -17.81
CA ALA A 71 3.37 -21.84 -17.01
C ALA A 71 3.05 -20.51 -17.72
N SER A 72 4.06 -19.97 -18.43
CA SER A 72 3.93 -18.69 -19.13
C SER A 72 3.48 -18.82 -20.60
N GLY A 73 3.52 -20.01 -21.19
CA GLY A 73 3.24 -20.21 -22.61
C GLY A 73 4.33 -19.65 -23.52
N LYS A 74 5.56 -19.48 -23.01
CA LYS A 74 6.67 -18.93 -23.77
C LYS A 74 7.45 -20.03 -24.49
N GLY A 75 7.40 -20.04 -25.84
CA GLY A 75 8.06 -21.03 -26.67
C GLY A 75 7.40 -22.41 -26.73
N VAL A 76 6.33 -22.59 -25.96
CA VAL A 76 5.43 -23.75 -25.91
C VAL A 76 4.01 -23.28 -25.63
N PRO A 77 2.96 -24.04 -26.03
CA PRO A 77 1.60 -23.77 -25.59
C PRO A 77 1.52 -23.75 -24.06
N ARG A 78 0.81 -22.78 -23.50
CA ARG A 78 0.61 -22.69 -22.05
C ARG A 78 -0.09 -23.96 -21.54
N SER A 79 0.47 -24.55 -20.50
CA SER A 79 -0.11 -25.74 -19.86
C SER A 79 0.21 -25.74 -18.36
N ASP A 80 -0.78 -25.42 -17.55
CA ASP A 80 -0.64 -25.48 -16.11
C ASP A 80 -0.36 -26.92 -15.60
N LYS A 81 -0.90 -27.93 -16.31
CA LYS A 81 -0.65 -29.34 -15.99
C LYS A 81 0.81 -29.76 -16.25
N GLU A 82 1.37 -29.38 -17.39
CA GLU A 82 2.79 -29.68 -17.70
C GLU A 82 3.71 -28.87 -16.77
N ALA A 83 3.40 -27.60 -16.50
CA ALA A 83 4.16 -26.81 -15.53
C ALA A 83 4.21 -27.49 -14.16
N ALA A 84 3.06 -27.91 -13.63
CA ALA A 84 2.98 -28.60 -12.35
C ALA A 84 3.78 -29.92 -12.33
N ARG A 85 3.74 -30.69 -13.43
CA ARG A 85 4.53 -31.92 -13.58
C ARG A 85 6.05 -31.66 -13.51
N TRP A 86 6.52 -30.61 -14.14
CA TRP A 86 7.93 -30.25 -14.11
C TRP A 86 8.37 -29.75 -12.74
N TYR A 87 7.56 -28.93 -12.06
CA TYR A 87 7.82 -28.50 -10.69
C TYR A 87 7.80 -29.68 -9.72
N ALA A 88 6.88 -30.64 -9.88
CA ALA A 88 6.82 -31.84 -9.05
C ALA A 88 8.04 -32.77 -9.21
N LYS A 89 8.72 -32.70 -10.35
CA LYS A 89 10.02 -33.42 -10.55
C LYS A 89 11.17 -32.66 -9.88
N ALA A 90 11.20 -31.35 -9.93
CA ALA A 90 12.28 -30.53 -9.39
C ALA A 90 12.20 -30.34 -7.86
N ALA A 91 11.01 -30.19 -7.29
CA ALA A 91 10.81 -29.88 -5.89
C ALA A 91 11.43 -30.89 -4.89
N PRO A 92 11.34 -32.23 -5.11
CA PRO A 92 12.00 -33.21 -4.27
C PRO A 92 13.53 -33.11 -4.31
N LEU A 93 14.10 -32.61 -5.41
CA LEU A 93 15.53 -32.42 -5.60
C LEU A 93 16.12 -31.21 -4.85
N GLY A 94 15.27 -30.46 -4.16
CA GLY A 94 15.73 -29.39 -3.27
C GLY A 94 15.64 -27.98 -3.86
N ASP A 95 15.15 -27.81 -5.07
CA ASP A 95 15.03 -26.50 -5.72
C ASP A 95 13.95 -25.63 -5.07
N ALA A 96 14.33 -24.56 -4.39
CA ALA A 96 13.40 -23.71 -3.66
C ALA A 96 12.38 -23.00 -4.59
N PRO A 97 12.75 -22.48 -5.78
CA PRO A 97 11.79 -21.96 -6.74
C PRO A 97 10.75 -23.00 -7.17
N ALA A 98 11.16 -24.25 -7.45
CA ALA A 98 10.21 -25.32 -7.80
C ALA A 98 9.26 -25.67 -6.65
N ARG A 99 9.78 -25.77 -5.43
CA ARG A 99 8.97 -25.99 -4.23
C ARG A 99 7.92 -24.92 -4.04
N PHE A 100 8.30 -23.65 -4.18
CA PHE A 100 7.38 -22.52 -4.14
C PHE A 100 6.35 -22.57 -5.28
N ALA A 101 6.80 -22.80 -6.53
CA ALA A 101 5.91 -22.89 -7.67
C ALA A 101 4.89 -24.05 -7.52
N LEU A 102 5.32 -25.20 -7.01
CA LEU A 102 4.45 -26.34 -6.73
C LEU A 102 3.46 -26.03 -5.60
N ALA A 103 3.92 -25.40 -4.51
CA ALA A 103 3.06 -24.94 -3.41
C ALA A 103 1.95 -24.01 -3.92
N ALA A 104 2.30 -23.03 -4.74
CA ALA A 104 1.34 -22.11 -5.35
C ALA A 104 0.31 -22.82 -6.27
N ARG A 105 0.73 -23.90 -6.94
CA ARG A 105 -0.16 -24.75 -7.75
C ARG A 105 -1.15 -25.51 -6.87
N TYR A 106 -0.70 -26.13 -5.79
CA TYR A 106 -1.60 -26.80 -4.84
C TYR A 106 -2.53 -25.82 -4.14
N ALA A 107 -2.06 -24.63 -3.75
CA ALA A 107 -2.90 -23.61 -3.13
C ALA A 107 -4.03 -23.12 -4.06
N SER A 108 -3.73 -22.99 -5.36
CA SER A 108 -4.68 -22.44 -6.35
C SER A 108 -5.46 -23.51 -7.14
N GLY A 109 -5.04 -24.77 -7.13
CA GLY A 109 -5.60 -25.84 -7.96
C GLY A 109 -5.20 -25.74 -9.44
N ARG A 110 -4.12 -25.03 -9.78
CA ARG A 110 -3.68 -24.82 -11.17
C ARG A 110 -2.81 -25.98 -11.65
N GLY A 111 -3.37 -26.83 -12.52
CA GLY A 111 -2.70 -27.98 -13.11
C GLY A 111 -2.57 -29.19 -12.18
N VAL A 112 -3.02 -29.07 -10.94
CA VAL A 112 -3.17 -30.11 -9.92
C VAL A 112 -4.49 -29.94 -9.19
N VAL A 113 -4.94 -30.97 -8.50
CA VAL A 113 -6.09 -30.85 -7.58
C VAL A 113 -5.65 -29.92 -6.43
N LYS A 114 -6.54 -29.00 -6.07
CA LYS A 114 -6.29 -28.09 -4.93
C LYS A 114 -6.08 -28.89 -3.65
N ASP A 115 -4.94 -28.69 -2.99
CA ASP A 115 -4.59 -29.35 -1.74
C ASP A 115 -3.83 -28.35 -0.85
N PRO A 116 -4.52 -27.69 0.10
CA PRO A 116 -3.88 -26.75 1.00
C PRO A 116 -2.79 -27.37 1.90
N ALA A 117 -2.90 -28.66 2.26
CA ALA A 117 -1.91 -29.32 3.11
C ALA A 117 -0.60 -29.56 2.34
N GLU A 118 -0.67 -30.06 1.11
CA GLU A 118 0.51 -30.17 0.24
C GLU A 118 1.07 -28.77 -0.10
N ALA A 119 0.22 -27.77 -0.30
CA ALA A 119 0.66 -26.39 -0.49
C ALA A 119 1.50 -25.89 0.70
N ALA A 120 1.02 -26.07 1.93
CA ALA A 120 1.73 -25.65 3.14
C ALA A 120 3.06 -26.42 3.32
N LYS A 121 3.07 -27.72 3.06
CA LYS A 121 4.26 -28.57 3.15
C LYS A 121 5.36 -28.10 2.20
N TRP A 122 5.06 -27.97 0.90
CA TRP A 122 6.04 -27.51 -0.10
C TRP A 122 6.45 -26.06 0.12
N CYS A 123 5.52 -25.22 0.56
CA CYS A 123 5.77 -23.85 0.91
C CYS A 123 6.76 -23.72 2.07
N ARG A 124 6.58 -24.52 3.14
CA ARG A 124 7.49 -24.58 4.30
C ARG A 124 8.90 -24.93 3.85
N LEU A 125 9.05 -26.00 3.05
CA LEU A 125 10.36 -26.43 2.57
C LEU A 125 11.10 -25.37 1.73
N ALA A 126 10.38 -24.53 1.00
CA ALA A 126 10.97 -23.42 0.26
C ALA A 126 11.26 -22.22 1.18
N ALA A 127 10.36 -21.93 2.12
CA ALA A 127 10.48 -20.82 3.07
C ALA A 127 11.67 -21.03 4.03
N ASP A 128 11.90 -22.26 4.49
CA ASP A 128 13.04 -22.62 5.34
C ASP A 128 14.38 -22.48 4.60
N GLN A 129 14.38 -22.56 3.27
CA GLN A 129 15.54 -22.24 2.42
C GLN A 129 15.71 -20.73 2.15
N GLY A 130 14.86 -19.88 2.73
CA GLY A 130 14.94 -18.44 2.58
C GLY A 130 14.28 -17.89 1.33
N HIS A 131 13.44 -18.65 0.61
CA HIS A 131 12.76 -18.15 -0.58
C HIS A 131 11.68 -17.11 -0.20
N PRO A 132 11.84 -15.79 -0.56
CA PRO A 132 10.95 -14.74 -0.02
C PRO A 132 9.48 -14.92 -0.39
N GLY A 133 9.19 -15.30 -1.65
CA GLY A 133 7.82 -15.58 -2.08
C GLY A 133 7.17 -16.77 -1.35
N ALA A 134 7.95 -17.78 -0.96
CA ALA A 134 7.45 -18.88 -0.15
C ALA A 134 7.20 -18.47 1.30
N GLN A 135 8.07 -17.64 1.87
CA GLN A 135 7.86 -17.06 3.19
C GLN A 135 6.58 -16.21 3.23
N SER A 136 6.36 -15.38 2.21
CA SER A 136 5.14 -14.58 2.06
C SER A 136 3.90 -15.46 1.94
N LEU A 137 3.94 -16.50 1.08
CA LEU A 137 2.83 -17.43 0.92
C LEU A 137 2.56 -18.21 2.21
N LEU A 138 3.59 -18.63 2.94
CA LEU A 138 3.43 -19.36 4.20
C LEU A 138 2.79 -18.46 5.28
N GLY A 139 3.17 -17.17 5.34
CA GLY A 139 2.52 -16.19 6.17
C GLY A 139 1.02 -16.08 5.86
N PHE A 140 0.65 -16.04 4.59
CA PHE A 140 -0.76 -16.05 4.15
C PHE A 140 -1.49 -17.36 4.53
N LEU A 141 -0.84 -18.51 4.37
CA LEU A 141 -1.46 -19.79 4.74
C LEU A 141 -1.77 -19.88 6.25
N TYR A 142 -0.88 -19.38 7.12
CA TYR A 142 -1.14 -19.25 8.54
C TYR A 142 -2.24 -18.24 8.87
N GLU A 143 -2.27 -17.09 8.20
CA GLU A 143 -3.29 -16.07 8.39
C GLU A 143 -4.71 -16.61 8.11
N GLN A 144 -4.83 -17.40 7.05
CA GLN A 144 -6.10 -17.96 6.60
C GLN A 144 -6.42 -19.34 7.19
N GLY A 145 -5.48 -20.00 7.88
CA GLY A 145 -5.65 -21.37 8.35
C GLY A 145 -5.75 -22.39 7.20
N MET A 146 -5.04 -22.16 6.10
CA MET A 146 -5.09 -22.98 4.89
C MET A 146 -3.98 -24.04 4.89
N GLY A 147 -4.37 -25.30 5.18
CA GLY A 147 -3.43 -26.43 5.24
C GLY A 147 -2.54 -26.47 6.49
N VAL A 148 -2.65 -25.44 7.33
CA VAL A 148 -2.06 -25.30 8.66
C VAL A 148 -3.10 -24.67 9.59
N PRO A 149 -3.06 -24.88 10.91
CA PRO A 149 -3.89 -24.15 11.85
C PRO A 149 -3.66 -22.64 11.71
N ARG A 150 -4.73 -21.85 11.84
CA ARG A 150 -4.61 -20.38 11.82
C ARG A 150 -3.74 -19.94 13.00
N ASP A 151 -2.71 -19.15 12.71
CA ASP A 151 -1.79 -18.60 13.70
C ASP A 151 -1.28 -17.22 13.22
N GLU A 152 -1.75 -16.17 13.88
CA GLU A 152 -1.39 -14.79 13.51
C GLU A 152 0.06 -14.46 13.88
N ALA A 153 0.60 -15.06 14.92
CA ALA A 153 2.00 -14.84 15.33
C ALA A 153 2.97 -15.49 14.33
N GLU A 154 2.71 -16.73 13.93
CA GLU A 154 3.47 -17.41 12.87
C GLU A 154 3.33 -16.66 11.54
N SER A 155 2.11 -16.25 11.18
CA SER A 155 1.86 -15.46 9.96
C SER A 155 2.75 -14.21 9.92
N LEU A 156 2.72 -13.41 11.00
CA LEU A 156 3.53 -12.20 11.10
C LEU A 156 5.04 -12.49 11.03
N ALA A 157 5.49 -13.55 11.71
CA ALA A 157 6.90 -13.95 11.69
C ALA A 157 7.37 -14.29 10.26
N TRP A 158 6.55 -15.01 9.49
CA TRP A 158 6.87 -15.37 8.11
C TRP A 158 6.82 -14.18 7.16
N TYR A 159 5.82 -13.30 7.27
CA TYR A 159 5.79 -12.07 6.50
C TYR A 159 6.98 -11.16 6.79
N ARG A 160 7.44 -11.10 8.06
CA ARG A 160 8.64 -10.34 8.43
C ARG A 160 9.90 -10.89 7.77
N LYS A 161 10.10 -12.22 7.79
CA LYS A 161 11.20 -12.86 7.08
C LYS A 161 11.16 -12.59 5.57
N ALA A 162 9.97 -12.68 4.96
CA ALA A 162 9.78 -12.36 3.54
C ALA A 162 10.14 -10.90 3.23
N ALA A 163 9.69 -9.96 4.06
CA ALA A 163 9.98 -8.53 3.92
C ALA A 163 11.49 -8.23 4.06
N GLU A 164 12.16 -8.87 5.01
CA GLU A 164 13.62 -8.82 5.19
C GLU A 164 14.35 -9.40 3.99
N GLY A 165 13.82 -10.46 3.39
CA GLY A 165 14.31 -11.09 2.15
C GLY A 165 13.99 -10.30 0.88
N GLY A 166 13.36 -9.12 0.99
CA GLY A 166 13.09 -8.23 -0.14
C GLY A 166 11.76 -8.45 -0.85
N ASP A 167 10.83 -9.26 -0.29
CA ASP A 167 9.48 -9.37 -0.83
C ASP A 167 8.71 -8.05 -0.61
N VAL A 168 8.46 -7.34 -1.72
CA VAL A 168 7.87 -6.00 -1.70
C VAL A 168 6.43 -6.01 -1.16
N ALA A 169 5.66 -7.06 -1.47
CA ALA A 169 4.29 -7.19 -0.97
C ALA A 169 4.28 -7.36 0.56
N SER A 170 5.20 -8.16 1.09
CA SER A 170 5.37 -8.35 2.54
C SER A 170 5.90 -7.08 3.21
N GLN A 171 6.82 -6.33 2.58
CA GLN A 171 7.27 -5.03 3.09
C GLN A 171 6.11 -4.06 3.24
N ARG A 172 5.25 -3.94 2.22
CA ARG A 172 4.05 -3.10 2.28
C ARG A 172 3.06 -3.58 3.34
N LEU A 173 2.83 -4.89 3.46
CA LEU A 173 1.94 -5.46 4.45
C LEU A 173 2.43 -5.19 5.89
N ILE A 174 3.71 -5.39 6.16
CA ILE A 174 4.31 -5.12 7.47
C ILE A 174 4.21 -3.62 7.79
N ALA A 175 4.50 -2.73 6.82
CA ALA A 175 4.33 -1.31 6.99
C ALA A 175 2.90 -0.93 7.38
N TRP A 176 1.91 -1.47 6.68
CA TRP A 176 0.50 -1.25 6.98
C TRP A 176 0.12 -1.75 8.38
N ARG A 177 0.59 -2.95 8.78
CA ARG A 177 0.32 -3.50 10.12
C ARG A 177 0.86 -2.60 11.24
N TYR A 178 2.05 -2.03 11.10
CA TYR A 178 2.60 -1.07 12.07
C TYR A 178 1.87 0.28 12.05
N LEU A 179 1.31 0.70 10.92
CA LEU A 179 0.55 1.94 10.85
C LEU A 179 -0.81 1.83 11.54
N GLU A 180 -1.49 0.68 11.36
CA GLU A 180 -2.85 0.43 11.85
C GLU A 180 -2.91 -0.31 13.20
N GLY A 181 -1.79 -0.85 13.67
CA GLY A 181 -1.75 -1.65 14.91
C GLY A 181 -2.35 -3.06 14.75
N ASN A 182 -2.30 -3.63 13.55
CA ASN A 182 -2.89 -4.94 13.28
C ASN A 182 -1.91 -6.08 13.60
N GLY A 183 -2.08 -6.71 14.77
CA GLY A 183 -1.21 -7.78 15.27
C GLY A 183 0.16 -7.30 15.78
N VAL A 184 0.41 -5.98 15.77
CA VAL A 184 1.60 -5.33 16.32
C VAL A 184 1.19 -4.00 16.97
N PRO A 185 1.96 -3.46 17.94
CA PRO A 185 1.75 -2.10 18.41
C PRO A 185 1.85 -1.09 17.27
N ILE A 186 1.04 -0.03 17.34
CA ILE A 186 1.13 1.08 16.38
C ILE A 186 2.52 1.72 16.48
N ASP A 187 3.23 1.76 15.37
CA ASP A 187 4.53 2.43 15.24
C ASP A 187 4.70 3.00 13.82
N PRO A 188 4.27 4.25 13.61
CA PRO A 188 4.38 4.89 12.30
C PRO A 188 5.83 5.07 11.82
N ALA A 189 6.81 5.16 12.74
CA ALA A 189 8.20 5.29 12.34
C ALA A 189 8.73 3.98 11.71
N VAL A 190 8.41 2.84 12.32
CA VAL A 190 8.71 1.52 11.74
C VAL A 190 7.94 1.32 10.43
N ALA A 191 6.67 1.76 10.37
CA ALA A 191 5.88 1.70 9.13
C ALA A 191 6.56 2.47 7.99
N ALA A 192 7.07 3.68 8.27
CA ALA A 192 7.78 4.49 7.28
C ALA A 192 9.05 3.81 6.75
N ILE A 193 9.81 3.12 7.60
CA ILE A 193 11.00 2.36 7.20
C ILE A 193 10.63 1.27 6.19
N TRP A 194 9.56 0.51 6.46
CA TRP A 194 9.12 -0.55 5.57
C TRP A 194 8.49 -0.03 4.28
N TYR A 195 7.67 1.02 4.35
CA TYR A 195 7.17 1.70 3.15
C TYR A 195 8.32 2.26 2.29
N ARG A 196 9.39 2.80 2.92
CA ARG A 196 10.57 3.27 2.20
C ARG A 196 11.24 2.14 1.43
N LYS A 197 11.47 0.98 2.04
CA LYS A 197 12.06 -0.19 1.36
C LYS A 197 11.24 -0.61 0.14
N ALA A 198 9.92 -0.73 0.30
CA ALA A 198 9.03 -1.09 -0.80
C ALA A 198 8.96 0.01 -1.88
N ALA A 199 8.98 1.28 -1.49
CA ALA A 199 8.99 2.43 -2.40
C ALA A 199 10.28 2.50 -3.23
N ASP A 200 11.43 2.25 -2.60
CA ASP A 200 12.74 2.17 -3.26
C ASP A 200 12.81 0.99 -4.24
N ALA A 201 12.15 -0.14 -3.92
CA ALA A 201 11.95 -1.25 -4.84
C ALA A 201 10.96 -0.94 -5.98
N GLY A 202 10.31 0.22 -5.91
CA GLY A 202 9.48 0.73 -6.99
C GLY A 202 8.00 0.47 -6.86
N ASP A 203 7.49 0.02 -5.71
CA ASP A 203 6.06 -0.19 -5.47
C ASP A 203 5.30 1.15 -5.44
N PRO A 204 4.36 1.41 -6.38
CA PRO A 204 3.70 2.70 -6.47
C PRO A 204 2.76 2.99 -5.29
N ASP A 205 2.17 1.97 -4.67
CA ASP A 205 1.30 2.14 -3.52
C ASP A 205 2.12 2.56 -2.29
N SER A 206 3.28 1.92 -2.07
CA SER A 206 4.20 2.31 -1.00
C SER A 206 4.78 3.70 -1.22
N GLN A 207 5.08 4.07 -2.49
CA GLN A 207 5.52 5.41 -2.84
C GLN A 207 4.47 6.47 -2.48
N ALA A 208 3.19 6.22 -2.79
CA ALA A 208 2.09 7.12 -2.47
C ALA A 208 1.87 7.23 -0.95
N ARG A 209 1.91 6.10 -0.23
CA ARG A 209 1.77 6.08 1.24
C ARG A 209 2.92 6.81 1.93
N LEU A 210 4.15 6.56 1.53
CA LEU A 210 5.32 7.27 2.05
C LEU A 210 5.25 8.78 1.79
N ALA A 211 4.78 9.17 0.60
CA ALA A 211 4.54 10.57 0.28
C ALA A 211 3.53 11.21 1.22
N GLY A 212 2.42 10.52 1.53
CA GLY A 212 1.43 10.95 2.52
C GLY A 212 2.05 11.12 3.91
N MET A 213 2.89 10.18 4.34
CA MET A 213 3.58 10.25 5.64
C MET A 213 4.49 11.48 5.72
N TYR A 214 5.26 11.80 4.69
CA TYR A 214 6.07 13.03 4.63
C TYR A 214 5.23 14.31 4.57
N ARG A 215 4.08 14.28 3.88
CA ARG A 215 3.15 15.41 3.83
C ARG A 215 2.60 15.77 5.21
N ASP A 216 2.21 14.76 5.97
CA ASP A 216 1.48 14.91 7.22
C ASP A 216 2.40 14.87 8.46
N GLY A 217 3.66 14.41 8.29
CA GLY A 217 4.61 14.22 9.39
C GLY A 217 4.28 12.99 10.25
N ILE A 218 3.75 11.91 9.64
CA ILE A 218 3.37 10.69 10.33
C ILE A 218 4.54 9.70 10.30
N GLY A 219 5.15 9.46 11.46
CA GLY A 219 6.31 8.55 11.59
C GLY A 219 7.62 9.06 10.99
N VAL A 220 7.58 10.18 10.29
CA VAL A 220 8.73 10.90 9.70
C VAL A 220 8.51 12.40 9.89
N PRO A 221 9.57 13.23 9.88
CA PRO A 221 9.42 14.67 9.82
C PRO A 221 8.60 15.11 8.63
N LYS A 222 7.82 16.19 8.81
CA LYS A 222 7.05 16.78 7.70
C LYS A 222 8.00 17.42 6.69
N GLU A 223 8.10 16.83 5.50
CA GLU A 223 9.01 17.25 4.44
C GLU A 223 8.28 17.35 3.09
N PRO A 224 7.77 18.54 2.73
CA PRO A 224 6.97 18.71 1.49
C PRO A 224 7.73 18.35 0.20
N ILE A 225 9.05 18.54 0.16
CA ILE A 225 9.87 18.21 -1.02
C ILE A 225 9.92 16.69 -1.23
N GLU A 226 10.16 15.94 -0.16
CA GLU A 226 10.12 14.48 -0.20
C GLU A 226 8.72 13.97 -0.59
N ALA A 227 7.67 14.54 0.01
CA ALA A 227 6.29 14.21 -0.30
C ALA A 227 5.99 14.40 -1.80
N ALA A 228 6.29 15.56 -2.38
CA ALA A 228 6.09 15.84 -3.80
C ALA A 228 6.90 14.89 -4.70
N THR A 229 8.14 14.60 -4.31
CA THR A 229 9.04 13.69 -5.06
C THR A 229 8.46 12.27 -5.12
N TRP A 230 8.00 11.74 -4.00
CA TRP A 230 7.43 10.40 -3.95
C TRP A 230 6.06 10.33 -4.62
N TYR A 231 5.20 11.35 -4.44
CA TYR A 231 3.94 11.44 -5.19
C TYR A 231 4.18 11.45 -6.69
N ARG A 232 5.15 12.22 -7.20
CA ARG A 232 5.47 12.23 -8.63
C ARG A 232 5.87 10.84 -9.12
N LYS A 233 6.80 10.15 -8.43
CA LYS A 233 7.24 8.79 -8.80
C LYS A 233 6.07 7.80 -8.87
N ALA A 234 5.17 7.85 -7.89
CA ALA A 234 3.98 7.00 -7.86
C ALA A 234 2.98 7.35 -8.96
N ALA A 235 2.78 8.66 -9.23
CA ALA A 235 1.90 9.15 -10.27
C ALA A 235 2.40 8.75 -11.68
N GLU A 236 3.69 8.86 -11.95
CA GLU A 236 4.31 8.40 -13.21
C GLU A 236 4.08 6.90 -13.45
N LYS A 237 3.90 6.11 -12.38
CA LYS A 237 3.55 4.68 -12.43
C LYS A 237 2.04 4.39 -12.43
N GLY A 238 1.21 5.43 -12.42
CA GLY A 238 -0.23 5.30 -12.55
C GLY A 238 -1.01 5.12 -11.25
N ASN A 239 -0.39 5.34 -10.09
CA ASN A 239 -1.10 5.31 -8.82
C ASN A 239 -2.11 6.47 -8.73
N ALA A 240 -3.39 6.13 -8.50
CA ALA A 240 -4.47 7.10 -8.56
C ALA A 240 -4.47 8.10 -7.38
N GLU A 241 -4.13 7.65 -6.17
CA GLU A 241 -4.01 8.53 -5.00
C GLU A 241 -2.86 9.53 -5.19
N ALA A 242 -1.76 9.08 -5.80
CA ALA A 242 -0.62 9.92 -6.09
C ALA A 242 -0.92 10.99 -7.15
N PHE A 243 -1.86 10.75 -8.07
CA PHE A 243 -2.32 11.78 -9.00
C PHE A 243 -2.90 12.98 -8.23
N ALA A 244 -3.76 12.74 -7.22
CA ALA A 244 -4.32 13.79 -6.38
C ALA A 244 -3.24 14.48 -5.54
N GLY A 245 -2.38 13.69 -4.87
CA GLY A 245 -1.32 14.21 -4.01
C GLY A 245 -0.30 15.08 -4.76
N TYR A 246 0.15 14.65 -5.95
CA TYR A 246 1.08 15.42 -6.78
C TYR A 246 0.38 16.64 -7.40
N GLY A 247 -0.85 16.47 -7.90
CA GLY A 247 -1.66 17.58 -8.40
C GLY A 247 -1.87 18.68 -7.35
N ARG A 248 -2.14 18.29 -6.09
CA ARG A 248 -2.23 19.23 -4.97
C ARG A 248 -0.88 19.92 -4.69
N ALA A 249 0.22 19.17 -4.69
CA ALA A 249 1.54 19.74 -4.48
C ALA A 249 1.86 20.83 -5.52
N LEU A 250 1.57 20.57 -6.80
CA LEU A 250 1.71 21.54 -7.89
C LEU A 250 0.76 22.74 -7.76
N LEU A 251 -0.51 22.50 -7.36
CA LEU A 251 -1.52 23.56 -7.22
C LEU A 251 -1.15 24.59 -6.17
N TYR A 252 -0.59 24.13 -5.05
CA TYR A 252 -0.25 24.99 -3.91
C TYR A 252 1.23 25.31 -3.79
N GLY A 253 2.11 24.74 -4.64
CA GLY A 253 3.54 24.94 -4.54
C GLY A 253 4.17 24.27 -3.32
N SER A 254 3.61 23.14 -2.86
CA SER A 254 4.08 22.44 -1.66
C SER A 254 5.20 21.46 -2.02
N GLY A 255 6.45 21.83 -1.75
CA GLY A 255 7.64 21.01 -2.06
C GLY A 255 8.01 20.95 -3.55
N VAL A 256 7.31 21.67 -4.40
CA VAL A 256 7.52 21.80 -5.84
C VAL A 256 7.07 23.19 -6.30
N ALA A 257 7.67 23.71 -7.37
CA ALA A 257 7.22 24.98 -7.94
C ALA A 257 5.73 24.91 -8.33
N ARG A 258 4.95 25.96 -7.97
CA ARG A 258 3.55 26.03 -8.33
C ARG A 258 3.36 26.00 -9.84
N ASN A 259 2.50 25.12 -10.31
CA ASN A 259 2.15 24.98 -11.73
C ASN A 259 0.69 24.52 -11.87
N GLU A 260 -0.22 25.47 -12.02
CA GLU A 260 -1.66 25.20 -12.06
C GLU A 260 -2.10 24.42 -13.31
N THR A 261 -1.43 24.64 -14.44
CA THR A 261 -1.74 23.92 -15.69
C THR A 261 -1.39 22.44 -15.57
N GLU A 262 -0.22 22.13 -15.04
CA GLU A 262 0.18 20.74 -14.81
C GLU A 262 -0.64 20.11 -13.68
N ALA A 263 -0.95 20.86 -12.62
CA ALA A 263 -1.82 20.41 -11.53
C ALA A 263 -3.18 19.95 -12.07
N ALA A 264 -3.79 20.73 -12.98
CA ALA A 264 -5.08 20.39 -13.59
C ALA A 264 -5.03 19.05 -14.34
N VAL A 265 -3.92 18.75 -15.03
CA VAL A 265 -3.75 17.45 -15.72
C VAL A 265 -3.77 16.28 -14.73
N TRP A 266 -3.01 16.39 -13.64
CA TRP A 266 -2.92 15.31 -12.65
C TRP A 266 -4.21 15.18 -11.83
N ILE A 267 -4.82 16.30 -11.43
CA ILE A 267 -6.09 16.33 -10.70
C ILE A 267 -7.21 15.72 -11.55
N ARG A 268 -7.26 16.01 -12.85
CA ARG A 268 -8.24 15.41 -13.76
C ARG A 268 -8.09 13.88 -13.81
N LYS A 269 -6.85 13.39 -13.96
CA LYS A 269 -6.58 11.95 -13.91
C LYS A 269 -7.04 11.30 -12.60
N ALA A 270 -6.84 11.96 -11.46
CA ALA A 270 -7.31 11.47 -10.17
C ALA A 270 -8.85 11.41 -10.12
N ALA A 271 -9.52 12.47 -10.55
CA ALA A 271 -10.98 12.54 -10.58
C ALA A 271 -11.61 11.50 -11.52
N GLU A 272 -10.99 11.25 -12.69
CA GLU A 272 -11.41 10.20 -13.64
C GLU A 272 -11.25 8.78 -13.07
N ARG A 273 -10.32 8.60 -12.13
CA ARG A 273 -10.15 7.33 -11.38
C ARG A 273 -11.06 7.23 -10.14
N GLY A 274 -11.91 8.23 -9.90
CA GLY A 274 -12.82 8.25 -8.77
C GLY A 274 -12.15 8.56 -7.42
N VAL A 275 -10.93 9.12 -7.40
CA VAL A 275 -10.27 9.49 -6.14
C VAL A 275 -11.00 10.68 -5.51
N PRO A 276 -11.57 10.57 -4.29
CA PRO A 276 -12.39 11.64 -3.70
C PRO A 276 -11.65 12.96 -3.56
N GLU A 277 -10.38 12.94 -3.13
CA GLU A 277 -9.52 14.14 -3.09
C GLU A 277 -9.32 14.74 -4.48
N GLY A 278 -9.14 13.92 -5.52
CA GLY A 278 -9.00 14.39 -6.90
C GLY A 278 -10.28 15.04 -7.43
N ILE A 279 -11.44 14.47 -7.12
CA ILE A 279 -12.75 15.04 -7.46
C ILE A 279 -12.94 16.39 -6.75
N PHE A 280 -12.62 16.47 -5.45
CA PHE A 280 -12.65 17.69 -4.67
C PHE A 280 -11.73 18.78 -5.26
N LEU A 281 -10.46 18.43 -5.53
CA LEU A 281 -9.49 19.36 -6.10
C LEU A 281 -9.93 19.88 -7.48
N ARG A 282 -10.61 19.05 -8.28
CA ARG A 282 -11.19 19.49 -9.54
C ARG A 282 -12.27 20.55 -9.32
N GLY A 283 -13.09 20.40 -8.27
CA GLY A 283 -14.00 21.44 -7.81
C GLY A 283 -13.27 22.74 -7.47
N VAL A 284 -12.12 22.68 -6.82
CA VAL A 284 -11.26 23.84 -6.53
C VAL A 284 -10.77 24.51 -7.83
N LEU A 285 -10.33 23.72 -8.83
CA LEU A 285 -9.90 24.26 -10.12
C LEU A 285 -11.03 25.07 -10.75
N TYR A 286 -12.23 24.53 -10.83
CA TYR A 286 -13.41 25.22 -11.39
C TYR A 286 -13.84 26.44 -10.56
N ALA A 287 -13.85 26.32 -9.22
CA ALA A 287 -14.31 27.41 -8.35
C ALA A 287 -13.46 28.68 -8.45
N TYR A 288 -12.17 28.52 -8.76
CA TYR A 288 -11.19 29.62 -8.77
C TYR A 288 -10.51 29.85 -10.13
N GLY A 289 -10.89 29.13 -11.17
CA GLY A 289 -10.31 29.29 -12.53
C GLY A 289 -8.82 28.92 -12.59
N ARG A 290 -8.35 27.93 -11.79
CA ARG A 290 -6.94 27.55 -11.69
C ARG A 290 -6.60 26.43 -12.67
N GLY A 291 -5.95 26.77 -13.78
CA GLY A 291 -5.58 25.79 -14.81
C GLY A 291 -6.75 25.29 -15.66
N GLU A 292 -7.98 25.64 -15.31
CA GLU A 292 -9.23 25.43 -16.06
C GLU A 292 -10.09 26.72 -15.96
N PRO A 293 -10.97 27.01 -16.92
CA PRO A 293 -11.89 28.17 -16.83
C PRO A 293 -12.76 28.07 -15.57
N GLN A 294 -13.06 29.24 -14.96
CA GLN A 294 -13.94 29.27 -13.81
C GLN A 294 -15.36 28.84 -14.20
N ASP A 295 -15.91 27.90 -13.44
CA ASP A 295 -17.29 27.40 -13.60
C ASP A 295 -17.84 26.99 -12.23
N ASP A 296 -18.66 27.83 -11.65
CA ASP A 296 -19.24 27.62 -10.33
C ASP A 296 -20.25 26.44 -10.32
N VAL A 297 -20.91 26.15 -11.44
CA VAL A 297 -21.83 25.00 -11.55
C VAL A 297 -21.06 23.70 -11.56
N ALA A 298 -20.00 23.61 -12.36
CA ALA A 298 -19.11 22.47 -12.40
C ALA A 298 -18.38 22.25 -11.05
N ALA A 299 -18.00 23.36 -10.37
CA ALA A 299 -17.40 23.30 -9.03
C ALA A 299 -18.36 22.67 -8.02
N LEU A 300 -19.60 23.14 -7.97
CA LEU A 300 -20.62 22.61 -7.06
C LEU A 300 -20.91 21.11 -7.31
N ASP A 301 -20.98 20.70 -8.58
CA ASP A 301 -21.14 19.28 -8.94
C ASP A 301 -19.95 18.43 -8.47
N ALA A 302 -18.73 18.89 -8.72
CA ALA A 302 -17.53 18.18 -8.29
C ALA A 302 -17.46 18.07 -6.76
N TYR A 303 -17.75 19.13 -6.03
CA TYR A 303 -17.78 19.08 -4.55
C TYR A 303 -18.88 18.14 -4.04
N ARG A 304 -20.06 18.10 -4.69
CA ARG A 304 -21.13 17.17 -4.32
C ARG A 304 -20.69 15.72 -4.50
N ARG A 305 -20.09 15.37 -5.62
CA ARG A 305 -19.58 14.04 -5.88
C ARG A 305 -18.49 13.64 -4.87
N ALA A 306 -17.57 14.55 -4.54
CA ALA A 306 -16.57 14.28 -3.50
C ALA A 306 -17.21 14.06 -2.12
N ALA A 307 -18.24 14.85 -1.77
CA ALA A 307 -18.99 14.73 -0.52
C ALA A 307 -19.80 13.41 -0.43
N GLU A 308 -20.34 12.92 -1.53
CA GLU A 308 -21.02 11.62 -1.61
C GLU A 308 -20.07 10.46 -1.35
N GLU A 309 -18.80 10.60 -1.76
CA GLU A 309 -17.70 9.65 -1.43
C GLU A 309 -17.12 9.88 -0.01
N GLY A 310 -17.74 10.71 0.82
CA GLY A 310 -17.36 10.96 2.20
C GLY A 310 -16.25 12.00 2.40
N TYR A 311 -15.88 12.77 1.36
CA TYR A 311 -14.86 13.80 1.50
C TYR A 311 -15.43 15.04 2.20
N VAL A 312 -15.11 15.24 3.48
CA VAL A 312 -15.73 16.23 4.36
C VAL A 312 -15.52 17.67 3.88
N ASP A 313 -14.33 18.00 3.34
CA ASP A 313 -14.07 19.34 2.80
C ASP A 313 -14.99 19.68 1.63
N GLY A 314 -15.45 18.69 0.86
CA GLY A 314 -16.47 18.87 -0.17
C GLY A 314 -17.78 19.39 0.42
N GLN A 315 -18.23 18.86 1.57
CA GLN A 315 -19.44 19.30 2.26
C GLN A 315 -19.32 20.76 2.73
N VAL A 316 -18.14 21.14 3.24
CA VAL A 316 -17.85 22.52 3.65
C VAL A 316 -17.93 23.48 2.46
N GLN A 317 -17.33 23.12 1.32
CA GLN A 317 -17.36 23.96 0.12
C GLN A 317 -18.77 24.11 -0.45
N ILE A 318 -19.55 23.03 -0.49
CA ILE A 318 -20.96 23.08 -0.91
C ILE A 318 -21.74 24.07 -0.05
N ALA A 319 -21.59 24.00 1.27
CA ALA A 319 -22.26 24.90 2.20
C ALA A 319 -21.89 26.38 1.91
N GLY A 320 -20.60 26.67 1.73
CA GLY A 320 -20.13 28.00 1.36
C GLY A 320 -20.69 28.50 0.02
N MET A 321 -20.79 27.63 -0.98
CA MET A 321 -21.36 27.97 -2.28
C MET A 321 -22.86 28.31 -2.20
N TYR A 322 -23.64 27.56 -1.41
CA TYR A 322 -25.05 27.90 -1.16
C TYR A 322 -25.24 29.21 -0.39
N LEU A 323 -24.37 29.50 0.60
CA LEU A 323 -24.39 30.79 1.30
C LEU A 323 -24.14 31.98 0.38
N ALA A 324 -23.23 31.80 -0.59
CA ALA A 324 -22.80 32.83 -1.52
C ALA A 324 -23.70 32.91 -2.80
N GLY A 325 -24.55 31.91 -3.04
CA GLY A 325 -25.32 31.81 -4.29
C GLY A 325 -24.43 31.49 -5.51
N ARG A 326 -23.31 30.78 -5.33
CA ARG A 326 -22.40 30.39 -6.40
C ARG A 326 -22.76 29.01 -6.94
N GLY A 327 -22.95 28.88 -8.24
CA GLY A 327 -23.30 27.61 -8.89
C GLY A 327 -24.73 27.11 -8.62
N ALA A 328 -25.44 27.72 -7.66
CA ALA A 328 -26.85 27.47 -7.35
C ALA A 328 -27.48 28.71 -6.74
N LYS A 329 -28.82 28.74 -6.69
CA LYS A 329 -29.56 29.81 -5.98
C LYS A 329 -29.16 29.82 -4.50
N GLN A 330 -28.89 30.99 -3.96
CA GLN A 330 -28.56 31.17 -2.55
C GLN A 330 -29.63 30.53 -1.65
N SER A 331 -29.16 29.77 -0.64
CA SER A 331 -30.04 29.11 0.31
C SER A 331 -29.30 28.88 1.64
N ASP A 332 -29.61 29.74 2.61
CA ASP A 332 -28.99 29.62 3.95
C ASP A 332 -29.40 28.32 4.65
N ASN A 333 -30.64 27.84 4.46
CA ASN A 333 -31.11 26.56 5.04
C ASN A 333 -30.34 25.37 4.45
N THR A 334 -30.11 25.37 3.12
CA THR A 334 -29.32 24.29 2.48
C THR A 334 -27.86 24.35 2.94
N ALA A 335 -27.29 25.54 3.09
CA ALA A 335 -25.94 25.72 3.61
C ALA A 335 -25.81 25.19 5.04
N ALA A 336 -26.77 25.51 5.92
CA ALA A 336 -26.81 25.01 7.30
C ALA A 336 -26.86 23.49 7.36
N ALA A 337 -27.65 22.85 6.49
CA ALA A 337 -27.75 21.39 6.43
C ALA A 337 -26.42 20.75 5.99
N TRP A 338 -25.69 21.33 5.06
CA TRP A 338 -24.38 20.84 4.66
C TRP A 338 -23.29 21.10 5.72
N TYR A 339 -23.31 22.27 6.38
CA TYR A 339 -22.42 22.53 7.51
C TYR A 339 -22.70 21.58 8.67
N LEU A 340 -23.96 21.25 8.96
CA LEU A 340 -24.32 20.26 9.99
C LEU A 340 -23.68 18.91 9.70
N ARG A 341 -23.81 18.40 8.46
CA ARG A 341 -23.19 17.12 8.06
C ARG A 341 -21.68 17.14 8.25
N ALA A 342 -21.02 18.21 7.79
CA ALA A 342 -19.57 18.34 7.93
C ALA A 342 -19.14 18.50 9.40
N ALA A 343 -19.94 19.21 10.23
CA ALA A 343 -19.70 19.40 11.64
C ALA A 343 -19.86 18.09 12.43
N GLU A 344 -20.86 17.28 12.12
CA GLU A 344 -21.06 15.93 12.67
C GLU A 344 -19.94 14.96 12.25
N ALA A 345 -19.38 15.13 11.03
CA ALA A 345 -18.19 14.44 10.57
C ALA A 345 -16.88 14.96 11.20
N GLY A 346 -16.98 15.95 12.11
CA GLY A 346 -15.86 16.42 12.91
C GLY A 346 -15.09 17.61 12.35
N SER A 347 -15.51 18.22 11.23
CA SER A 347 -14.80 19.40 10.65
C SER A 347 -14.86 20.60 11.59
N PRO A 348 -13.70 21.10 12.09
CA PRO A 348 -13.67 22.27 12.98
C PRO A 348 -14.16 23.54 12.28
N ASP A 349 -13.93 23.70 10.99
CA ASP A 349 -14.39 24.86 10.23
C ASP A 349 -15.92 24.82 10.05
N ALA A 350 -16.48 23.64 9.75
CA ALA A 350 -17.92 23.46 9.67
C ALA A 350 -18.60 23.70 11.03
N GLN A 351 -18.01 23.21 12.11
CA GLN A 351 -18.50 23.43 13.48
C GLN A 351 -18.50 24.92 13.83
N ALA A 352 -17.43 25.64 13.49
CA ALA A 352 -17.37 27.10 13.70
C ALA A 352 -18.43 27.85 12.89
N MET A 353 -18.59 27.48 11.60
CA MET A 353 -19.59 28.10 10.74
C MET A 353 -21.03 27.81 11.20
N LEU A 354 -21.30 26.58 11.60
CA LEU A 354 -22.62 26.21 12.13
C LEU A 354 -22.91 26.93 13.46
N GLY A 355 -21.91 27.04 14.34
CA GLY A 355 -21.98 27.84 15.57
C GLY A 355 -22.37 29.31 15.26
N TRP A 356 -21.70 29.93 14.28
CA TRP A 356 -22.05 31.26 13.82
C TRP A 356 -23.48 31.35 13.24
N MET A 357 -23.91 30.35 12.47
CA MET A 357 -25.26 30.34 11.91
C MET A 357 -26.33 30.29 13.01
N TYR A 358 -26.13 29.53 14.08
CA TYR A 358 -27.00 29.51 15.25
C TYR A 358 -26.93 30.83 16.07
N GLU A 359 -25.76 31.47 16.17
CA GLU A 359 -25.58 32.75 16.86
C GLU A 359 -26.39 33.85 16.23
N VAL A 360 -26.38 33.94 14.89
CA VAL A 360 -27.08 35.03 14.15
C VAL A 360 -28.50 34.65 13.71
N GLY A 361 -28.86 33.35 13.73
CA GLY A 361 -30.16 32.86 13.24
C GLY A 361 -30.24 32.82 11.71
N ARG A 362 -29.13 32.43 11.04
CA ARG A 362 -29.08 32.38 9.58
C ARG A 362 -29.18 30.94 9.09
N GLY A 363 -30.25 30.61 8.36
CA GLY A 363 -30.52 29.26 7.86
C GLY A 363 -30.95 28.25 8.92
N VAL A 364 -30.90 28.63 10.19
CA VAL A 364 -31.38 27.91 11.37
C VAL A 364 -32.03 28.91 12.34
N PRO A 365 -32.95 28.50 13.21
CA PRO A 365 -33.44 29.36 14.28
C PRO A 365 -32.29 29.81 15.17
N LYS A 366 -32.31 31.07 15.61
CA LYS A 366 -31.29 31.61 16.52
C LYS A 366 -31.30 30.81 17.85
N ASP A 367 -30.17 30.25 18.21
CA ASP A 367 -29.96 29.49 19.45
C ASP A 367 -28.54 29.64 19.96
N LEU A 368 -28.35 30.44 21.00
CA LEU A 368 -27.03 30.69 21.61
C LEU A 368 -26.50 29.46 22.36
N GLY A 369 -27.36 28.55 22.79
CA GLY A 369 -26.95 27.28 23.42
C GLY A 369 -26.27 26.36 22.42
N GLU A 370 -26.92 26.15 21.26
CA GLU A 370 -26.33 25.39 20.15
C GLU A 370 -25.09 26.09 19.59
N ALA A 371 -25.08 27.42 19.46
CA ALA A 371 -23.91 28.16 19.03
C ALA A 371 -22.70 27.88 19.93
N VAL A 372 -22.87 27.97 21.24
CA VAL A 372 -21.81 27.68 22.23
C VAL A 372 -21.36 26.22 22.13
N ARG A 373 -22.28 25.28 21.96
CA ARG A 373 -21.96 23.85 21.82
C ARG A 373 -21.03 23.60 20.62
N TRP A 374 -21.37 24.13 19.45
CA TRP A 374 -20.60 23.95 18.22
C TRP A 374 -19.26 24.68 18.27
N PHE A 375 -19.23 25.90 18.80
CA PHE A 375 -17.95 26.62 18.99
C PHE A 375 -17.03 25.92 19.97
N ARG A 376 -17.53 25.27 21.05
CA ARG A 376 -16.70 24.48 21.96
C ARG A 376 -16.03 23.29 21.26
N LEU A 377 -16.78 22.58 20.42
CA LEU A 377 -16.22 21.47 19.62
C LEU A 377 -15.13 21.95 18.67
N ALA A 378 -15.35 23.04 17.96
CA ALA A 378 -14.37 23.62 17.05
C ALA A 378 -13.12 24.15 17.81
N ALA A 379 -13.32 24.85 18.92
CA ALA A 379 -12.23 25.41 19.73
C ALA A 379 -11.37 24.33 20.37
N ALA A 380 -11.95 23.19 20.79
CA ALA A 380 -11.24 22.04 21.30
C ALA A 380 -10.29 21.43 20.25
N GLN A 381 -10.62 21.58 18.97
CA GLN A 381 -9.80 21.19 17.84
C GLN A 381 -8.84 22.28 17.34
N GLY A 382 -8.75 23.40 18.07
CA GLY A 382 -7.81 24.49 17.78
C GLY A 382 -8.34 25.60 16.86
N ASN A 383 -9.63 25.58 16.48
CA ASN A 383 -10.21 26.66 15.66
C ASN A 383 -10.22 27.98 16.45
N THR A 384 -9.44 28.95 15.99
CA THR A 384 -9.24 30.24 16.69
C THR A 384 -10.49 31.13 16.63
N VAL A 385 -11.20 31.12 15.50
CA VAL A 385 -12.44 31.90 15.30
C VAL A 385 -13.50 31.44 16.30
N ALA A 386 -13.70 30.14 16.44
CA ALA A 386 -14.62 29.57 17.41
C ALA A 386 -14.25 29.95 18.85
N ARG A 387 -12.94 29.98 19.18
CA ARG A 387 -12.46 30.39 20.49
C ARG A 387 -12.79 31.84 20.79
N ASP A 388 -12.66 32.73 19.82
CA ASP A 388 -12.95 34.15 20.00
C ASP A 388 -14.47 34.42 20.16
N HIS A 389 -15.31 33.71 19.38
CA HIS A 389 -16.76 33.75 19.54
C HIS A 389 -17.21 33.23 20.92
N LEU A 390 -16.59 32.17 21.44
CA LEU A 390 -16.88 31.69 22.82
C LEU A 390 -16.60 32.73 23.85
N LYS A 391 -15.44 33.37 23.82
CA LYS A 391 -15.11 34.46 24.76
C LYS A 391 -16.14 35.59 24.71
N TYR A 392 -16.53 35.99 23.51
CA TYR A 392 -17.56 37.01 23.31
C TYR A 392 -18.90 36.62 23.95
N LEU A 393 -19.37 35.39 23.70
CA LEU A 393 -20.65 34.90 24.24
C LEU A 393 -20.62 34.67 25.76
N GLU A 394 -19.47 34.35 26.36
CA GLU A 394 -19.31 34.23 27.79
C GLU A 394 -19.36 35.58 28.49
N HIS A 395 -18.95 36.68 27.84
CA HIS A 395 -19.03 38.03 28.36
C HIS A 395 -20.44 38.65 28.27
N LEU A 396 -21.34 38.05 27.49
CA LEU A 396 -22.74 38.49 27.38
C LEU A 396 -23.69 37.83 28.41
N ARG A 397 -23.18 36.86 29.16
CA ARG A 397 -23.90 36.18 30.26
C ARG A 397 -23.55 36.80 31.61
#